data_38b2a72fe563e514b382e14e00e0f7e5
#
_entry.id   38b2a72fe563e514b382e14e00e0f7e5
#
_cell.length_a   1.000
_cell.length_b   1.000
_cell.length_c   1.000
_cell.angle_alpha   90.00
_cell.angle_beta   90.00
_cell.angle_gamma   90.00
#
_symmetry.space_group_name_H-M   'P 1'
#
loop_
_entity.id
_entity.type
_entity.pdbx_description
1 polymer ?
#
loop_
_entity_poly.entity_id
_entity_poly.type
_entity_poly.pdbx_seq_one_letter_code
_entity_poly.pdbx_strand_id
1 'polypeptide(L)'
;LNNRIFNIISIGLILCWIWADRHFQVGAPAYGWLLLIYVSVIFCGSYFIRWDFFLKSICSVKTNEKYIALSFDDGPAGIKTKKILEILKENNVEAAFFCIGKNLLGQEELLKTMIQEGHMIGNHSFSHHYLFDLFSSRKMLDDLQHMSRVCKDITGVSPRFFRPPYGVTNPNVKKTVLRGGFIAIGWSIRSYDTVIRNEERLLKKILSSLKPGAILLLHDTSEITANVLPRLLSGVRDRGYRMIRLDKMLNLNPYD
;
A
#
# COMPACT_ATOMS: atom_id res chain seq x y z
N LEU A 1 13.51 -0.77 -13.25
CA LEU A 1 14.87 -1.22 -12.85
C LEU A 1 14.77 -1.84 -11.46
N ASN A 2 14.99 -3.15 -11.34
CA ASN A 2 14.97 -3.79 -10.02
C ASN A 2 16.35 -3.65 -9.34
N ASN A 3 16.36 -3.81 -7.99
CA ASN A 3 17.57 -3.60 -7.18
C ASN A 3 18.76 -4.50 -7.57
N ARG A 4 18.51 -5.71 -8.10
CA ARG A 4 19.58 -6.61 -8.51
C ARG A 4 20.33 -6.05 -9.74
N ILE A 5 19.60 -5.62 -10.76
CA ILE A 5 20.17 -5.00 -11.96
C ILE A 5 20.85 -3.69 -11.59
N PHE A 6 20.22 -2.87 -10.75
CA PHE A 6 20.81 -1.62 -10.27
C PHE A 6 22.15 -1.85 -9.57
N ASN A 7 22.26 -2.83 -8.67
CA ASN A 7 23.51 -3.14 -7.98
C ASN A 7 24.60 -3.61 -8.95
N ILE A 8 24.27 -4.44 -9.96
CA ILE A 8 25.22 -4.88 -10.97
C ILE A 8 25.77 -3.68 -11.75
N ILE A 9 24.88 -2.78 -12.21
CA ILE A 9 25.27 -1.56 -12.91
C ILE A 9 26.13 -0.67 -12.02
N SER A 10 25.76 -0.48 -10.76
CA SER A 10 26.51 0.34 -9.80
C SER A 10 27.92 -0.21 -9.55
N ILE A 11 28.07 -1.53 -9.41
CA ILE A 11 29.40 -2.17 -9.28
C ILE A 11 30.23 -1.91 -10.54
N GLY A 12 29.64 -2.10 -11.74
CA GLY A 12 30.32 -1.82 -12.99
C GLY A 12 30.79 -0.36 -13.09
N LEU A 13 29.94 0.59 -12.74
CA LEU A 13 30.26 2.01 -12.71
C LEU A 13 31.38 2.34 -11.72
N ILE A 14 31.36 1.75 -10.53
CA ILE A 14 32.43 1.93 -9.52
C ILE A 14 33.76 1.40 -10.07
N LEU A 15 33.76 0.22 -10.68
CA LEU A 15 34.99 -0.34 -11.28
C LEU A 15 35.54 0.54 -12.44
N CYS A 16 34.66 0.99 -13.32
CA CYS A 16 35.02 1.95 -14.38
C CYS A 16 35.60 3.24 -13.80
N TRP A 17 35.01 3.73 -12.70
CA TRP A 17 35.44 4.95 -12.02
C TRP A 17 36.79 4.77 -11.36
N ILE A 18 37.05 3.65 -10.69
CA ILE A 18 38.36 3.32 -10.11
C ILE A 18 39.44 3.26 -11.20
N TRP A 19 39.11 2.69 -12.37
CA TRP A 19 40.01 2.67 -13.52
C TRP A 19 40.28 4.08 -14.04
N ALA A 20 39.24 4.92 -14.20
CA ALA A 20 39.38 6.31 -14.64
C ALA A 20 40.18 7.16 -13.66
N ASP A 21 40.01 7.00 -12.37
CA ASP A 21 40.74 7.74 -11.33
C ASP A 21 42.23 7.45 -11.37
N ARG A 22 42.62 6.20 -11.62
CA ARG A 22 44.02 5.80 -11.79
C ARG A 22 44.70 6.43 -13.01
N HIS A 23 43.94 6.75 -14.07
CA HIS A 23 44.47 7.28 -15.33
C HIS A 23 44.33 8.81 -15.44
N PHE A 24 43.27 9.38 -14.85
CA PHE A 24 42.87 10.77 -15.02
C PHE A 24 42.84 11.59 -13.71
N GLN A 25 43.18 10.99 -12.58
CA GLN A 25 43.20 11.64 -11.24
C GLN A 25 41.92 12.43 -10.94
N VAL A 26 40.75 11.78 -11.07
CA VAL A 26 39.43 12.41 -10.97
C VAL A 26 39.16 13.01 -9.59
N GLY A 27 39.78 12.48 -8.55
CA GLY A 27 39.78 13.02 -7.20
C GLY A 27 38.62 12.60 -6.31
N ALA A 28 38.80 12.73 -5.00
CA ALA A 28 37.90 12.28 -3.96
C ALA A 28 36.42 12.80 -4.03
N PRO A 29 36.13 14.06 -4.45
CA PRO A 29 34.78 14.56 -4.53
C PRO A 29 33.84 13.74 -5.41
N ALA A 30 34.34 13.13 -6.45
CA ALA A 30 33.57 12.36 -7.40
C ALA A 30 33.03 11.05 -6.80
N TYR A 31 33.75 10.41 -5.88
CA TYR A 31 33.29 9.27 -5.14
C TYR A 31 32.12 9.65 -4.21
N GLY A 32 32.15 10.87 -3.65
CA GLY A 32 31.05 11.43 -2.87
C GLY A 32 29.75 11.55 -3.68
N TRP A 33 29.84 12.01 -4.92
CA TRP A 33 28.67 12.09 -5.81
C TRP A 33 28.13 10.71 -6.21
N LEU A 34 28.99 9.74 -6.50
CA LEU A 34 28.55 8.37 -6.78
C LEU A 34 27.81 7.75 -5.60
N LEU A 35 28.36 7.92 -4.39
CA LEU A 35 27.71 7.44 -3.18
C LEU A 35 26.35 8.12 -2.97
N LEU A 36 26.27 9.44 -3.13
CA LEU A 36 25.03 10.20 -3.00
C LEU A 36 23.97 9.73 -4.00
N ILE A 37 24.33 9.52 -5.26
CA ILE A 37 23.42 9.00 -6.29
C ILE A 37 22.95 7.59 -5.90
N TYR A 38 23.86 6.71 -5.51
CA TYR A 38 23.53 5.34 -5.10
C TYR A 38 22.52 5.32 -3.95
N VAL A 39 22.80 6.07 -2.88
CA VAL A 39 21.92 6.17 -1.71
C VAL A 39 20.56 6.77 -2.09
N SER A 40 20.54 7.80 -2.93
CA SER A 40 19.31 8.43 -3.41
C SER A 40 18.43 7.46 -4.21
N VAL A 41 19.01 6.64 -5.08
CA VAL A 41 18.26 5.63 -5.84
C VAL A 41 17.71 4.54 -4.92
N ILE A 42 18.50 4.06 -3.96
CA ILE A 42 18.04 3.09 -2.93
C ILE A 42 16.88 3.68 -2.13
N PHE A 43 16.99 4.92 -1.67
CA PHE A 43 15.94 5.61 -0.93
C PHE A 43 14.66 5.75 -1.77
N CYS A 44 14.77 6.25 -3.00
CA CYS A 44 13.63 6.36 -3.91
C CYS A 44 13.01 5.00 -4.22
N GLY A 45 13.83 3.98 -4.47
CA GLY A 45 13.38 2.62 -4.71
C GLY A 45 12.67 1.99 -3.52
N SER A 46 13.02 2.40 -2.30
CA SER A 46 12.35 1.98 -1.07
C SER A 46 11.02 2.71 -0.87
N TYR A 47 10.99 4.02 -1.14
CA TYR A 47 9.86 4.90 -0.88
C TYR A 47 8.74 4.80 -1.94
N PHE A 48 9.11 4.67 -3.23
CA PHE A 48 8.14 4.60 -4.32
C PHE A 48 7.74 3.14 -4.61
N ILE A 49 6.75 2.64 -3.90
CA ILE A 49 6.24 1.25 -4.01
C ILE A 49 5.92 0.84 -5.46
N ARG A 50 5.53 1.78 -6.32
CA ARG A 50 5.21 1.55 -7.74
C ARG A 50 6.44 1.26 -8.62
N TRP A 51 7.65 1.47 -8.12
CA TRP A 51 8.87 1.22 -8.89
C TRP A 51 9.26 -0.25 -8.91
N ASP A 52 8.62 -1.09 -8.07
CA ASP A 52 8.94 -2.52 -7.97
C ASP A 52 10.42 -2.80 -7.74
N PHE A 53 11.13 -1.85 -7.12
CA PHE A 53 12.58 -1.88 -7.00
C PHE A 53 13.06 -3.06 -6.14
N PHE A 54 12.53 -3.21 -4.94
CA PHE A 54 12.81 -4.34 -4.06
C PHE A 54 11.77 -5.44 -4.14
N LEU A 55 10.48 -5.07 -4.18
CA LEU A 55 9.35 -5.96 -4.09
C LEU A 55 8.33 -5.60 -5.17
N LYS A 56 7.93 -6.59 -5.97
CA LYS A 56 6.82 -6.43 -6.90
C LYS A 56 5.53 -6.26 -6.11
N SER A 57 4.88 -5.12 -6.28
CA SER A 57 3.63 -4.77 -5.61
C SER A 57 2.54 -4.46 -6.64
N ILE A 58 1.36 -5.01 -6.45
CA ILE A 58 0.24 -4.74 -7.35
C ILE A 58 -0.34 -3.37 -7.01
N CYS A 59 -0.08 -2.37 -7.86
CA CYS A 59 -0.53 -1.00 -7.65
C CYS A 59 -1.70 -0.59 -8.56
N SER A 60 -1.99 -1.36 -9.60
CA SER A 60 -3.09 -1.17 -10.54
C SER A 60 -3.26 -2.40 -11.41
N VAL A 61 -4.39 -2.49 -12.12
CA VAL A 61 -4.63 -3.46 -13.20
C VAL A 61 -4.47 -2.75 -14.54
N LYS A 62 -3.79 -3.38 -15.48
CA LYS A 62 -3.69 -2.86 -16.85
C LYS A 62 -4.97 -3.21 -17.60
N THR A 63 -5.82 -2.22 -17.85
CA THR A 63 -7.13 -2.36 -18.53
C THR A 63 -7.55 -1.05 -19.18
N ASN A 64 -8.43 -1.15 -20.16
CA ASN A 64 -9.14 0.00 -20.76
C ASN A 64 -10.52 0.20 -20.14
N GLU A 65 -11.03 -0.75 -19.36
CA GLU A 65 -12.33 -0.63 -18.71
C GLU A 65 -12.27 0.35 -17.55
N LYS A 66 -13.24 1.24 -17.48
CA LYS A 66 -13.35 2.26 -16.43
C LYS A 66 -13.83 1.65 -15.12
N TYR A 67 -12.94 0.99 -14.40
CA TYR A 67 -13.16 0.57 -13.02
C TYR A 67 -11.98 0.92 -12.13
N ILE A 68 -12.24 1.06 -10.84
CA ILE A 68 -11.25 1.31 -9.79
C ILE A 68 -11.58 0.47 -8.56
N ALA A 69 -10.58 0.22 -7.71
CA ALA A 69 -10.78 -0.32 -6.38
C ALA A 69 -10.53 0.77 -5.31
N LEU A 70 -11.47 0.85 -4.36
CA LEU A 70 -11.27 1.66 -3.14
C LEU A 70 -10.56 0.83 -2.09
N SER A 71 -9.57 1.41 -1.44
CA SER A 71 -8.90 0.77 -0.32
C SER A 71 -8.64 1.76 0.81
N PHE A 72 -8.81 1.27 2.05
CA PHE A 72 -8.64 2.03 3.27
C PHE A 72 -7.55 1.38 4.12
N ASP A 73 -6.65 2.19 4.68
CA ASP A 73 -5.57 1.75 5.56
C ASP A 73 -5.79 2.25 6.99
N ASP A 74 -5.04 1.64 7.93
CA ASP A 74 -4.90 2.01 9.34
C ASP A 74 -6.06 1.65 10.27
N GLY A 75 -7.19 1.19 9.76
CA GLY A 75 -8.34 0.79 10.58
C GLY A 75 -8.21 -0.58 11.29
N PRO A 76 -9.30 -1.02 11.90
CA PRO A 76 -10.54 -0.28 12.15
C PRO A 76 -10.36 0.85 13.17
N ALA A 77 -11.10 1.95 13.02
CA ALA A 77 -11.01 3.15 13.86
C ALA A 77 -12.38 3.49 14.52
N GLY A 78 -13.08 2.48 14.98
CA GLY A 78 -14.35 2.62 15.71
C GLY A 78 -15.41 3.39 14.92
N ILE A 79 -15.91 4.49 15.49
CA ILE A 79 -17.00 5.29 14.90
C ILE A 79 -16.65 5.80 13.48
N LYS A 80 -15.41 6.13 13.20
CA LYS A 80 -15.00 6.62 11.86
C LYS A 80 -15.14 5.54 10.80
N THR A 81 -14.66 4.35 11.09
CA THR A 81 -14.81 3.20 10.19
C THR A 81 -16.28 2.83 10.02
N LYS A 82 -17.07 2.84 11.11
CA LYS A 82 -18.50 2.58 11.04
C LYS A 82 -19.22 3.55 10.11
N LYS A 83 -18.95 4.87 10.21
CA LYS A 83 -19.49 5.89 9.30
C LYS A 83 -19.13 5.61 7.83
N ILE A 84 -17.91 5.18 7.56
CA ILE A 84 -17.48 4.81 6.21
C ILE A 84 -18.23 3.58 5.70
N LEU A 85 -18.42 2.55 6.53
CA LEU A 85 -19.19 1.35 6.16
C LEU A 85 -20.65 1.70 5.83
N GLU A 86 -21.30 2.54 6.65
CA GLU A 86 -22.68 3.02 6.41
C GLU A 86 -22.77 3.72 5.04
N ILE A 87 -21.82 4.61 4.70
CA ILE A 87 -21.78 5.30 3.41
C ILE A 87 -21.57 4.32 2.25
N LEU A 88 -20.66 3.36 2.40
CA LEU A 88 -20.39 2.34 1.38
C LEU A 88 -21.62 1.45 1.15
N LYS A 89 -22.30 1.04 2.22
CA LYS A 89 -23.52 0.25 2.18
C LYS A 89 -24.65 0.97 1.45
N GLU A 90 -24.95 2.23 1.82
CA GLU A 90 -25.95 3.07 1.16
C GLU A 90 -25.68 3.24 -0.33
N ASN A 91 -24.42 3.19 -0.72
CA ASN A 91 -23.99 3.32 -2.11
C ASN A 91 -23.78 1.99 -2.83
N ASN A 92 -23.99 0.83 -2.20
CA ASN A 92 -23.74 -0.51 -2.74
C ASN A 92 -22.30 -0.64 -3.27
N VAL A 93 -21.29 -0.20 -2.48
CA VAL A 93 -19.88 -0.26 -2.85
C VAL A 93 -19.11 -1.16 -1.90
N GLU A 94 -18.50 -2.20 -2.44
CA GLU A 94 -17.55 -3.04 -1.70
C GLU A 94 -16.14 -2.45 -1.81
N ALA A 95 -15.37 -2.47 -0.71
CA ALA A 95 -14.02 -1.92 -0.62
C ALA A 95 -13.05 -2.91 0.04
N ALA A 96 -11.76 -2.57 0.00
CA ALA A 96 -10.71 -3.29 0.71
C ALA A 96 -10.24 -2.49 1.92
N PHE A 97 -10.08 -3.14 3.07
CA PHE A 97 -9.59 -2.54 4.30
C PHE A 97 -8.30 -3.24 4.73
N PHE A 98 -7.18 -2.54 4.66
CA PHE A 98 -5.89 -3.03 5.18
C PHE A 98 -5.79 -2.64 6.65
N CYS A 99 -6.16 -3.60 7.50
CA CYS A 99 -6.33 -3.37 8.93
C CYS A 99 -5.03 -3.58 9.71
N ILE A 100 -4.83 -2.76 10.73
CA ILE A 100 -3.75 -2.92 11.71
C ILE A 100 -4.22 -3.93 12.77
N GLY A 101 -3.43 -4.98 13.00
CA GLY A 101 -3.82 -6.09 13.86
C GLY A 101 -4.18 -5.70 15.29
N LYS A 102 -3.41 -4.79 15.92
CA LYS A 102 -3.73 -4.29 17.28
C LYS A 102 -5.06 -3.56 17.36
N ASN A 103 -5.52 -2.96 16.25
CA ASN A 103 -6.79 -2.25 16.20
C ASN A 103 -8.00 -3.20 16.06
N LEU A 104 -7.79 -4.48 15.76
CA LEU A 104 -8.85 -5.48 15.70
C LEU A 104 -9.39 -5.81 17.08
N LEU A 105 -8.52 -5.70 18.11
CA LEU A 105 -8.85 -6.05 19.48
C LEU A 105 -9.85 -5.04 20.06
N GLY A 106 -10.99 -5.55 20.56
CA GLY A 106 -12.10 -4.74 21.06
C GLY A 106 -13.01 -4.17 19.96
N GLN A 107 -12.79 -4.58 18.70
CA GLN A 107 -13.63 -4.17 17.56
C GLN A 107 -14.09 -5.38 16.72
N GLU A 108 -14.24 -6.53 17.36
CA GLU A 108 -14.56 -7.81 16.73
C GLU A 108 -15.86 -7.75 15.92
N GLU A 109 -16.90 -7.11 16.46
CA GLU A 109 -18.19 -6.96 15.77
C GLU A 109 -18.10 -6.07 14.54
N LEU A 110 -17.28 -5.01 14.58
CA LEU A 110 -17.05 -4.16 13.42
C LEU A 110 -16.33 -4.92 12.30
N LEU A 111 -15.38 -5.77 12.67
CA LEU A 111 -14.65 -6.61 11.72
C LEU A 111 -15.58 -7.65 11.05
N LYS A 112 -16.45 -8.29 11.83
CA LYS A 112 -17.48 -9.20 11.31
C LYS A 112 -18.44 -8.48 10.37
N THR A 113 -18.86 -7.26 10.73
CA THR A 113 -19.71 -6.41 9.88
C THR A 113 -19.05 -6.12 8.54
N MET A 114 -17.74 -5.79 8.52
CA MET A 114 -17.01 -5.58 7.26
C MET A 114 -17.13 -6.80 6.34
N ILE A 115 -16.91 -8.01 6.87
CA ILE A 115 -17.02 -9.25 6.08
C ILE A 115 -18.45 -9.50 5.61
N GLN A 116 -19.44 -9.35 6.51
CA GLN A 116 -20.86 -9.57 6.20
C GLN A 116 -21.39 -8.60 5.14
N GLU A 117 -20.89 -7.36 5.11
CA GLU A 117 -21.23 -6.36 4.11
C GLU A 117 -20.40 -6.50 2.82
N GLY A 118 -19.64 -7.58 2.70
CA GLY A 118 -18.92 -7.92 1.47
C GLY A 118 -17.59 -7.22 1.29
N HIS A 119 -17.06 -6.53 2.29
CA HIS A 119 -15.75 -5.89 2.21
C HIS A 119 -14.61 -6.91 2.35
N MET A 120 -13.45 -6.58 1.80
CA MET A 120 -12.24 -7.40 1.91
C MET A 120 -11.35 -6.87 3.03
N ILE A 121 -10.84 -7.76 3.88
CA ILE A 121 -9.83 -7.43 4.88
C ILE A 121 -8.45 -7.82 4.34
N GLY A 122 -7.51 -6.90 4.38
CA GLY A 122 -6.09 -7.09 4.10
C GLY A 122 -5.23 -6.89 5.35
N ASN A 123 -4.01 -7.37 5.29
CA ASN A 123 -3.03 -7.28 6.38
C ASN A 123 -2.23 -5.97 6.26
N HIS A 124 -2.25 -5.14 7.32
CA HIS A 124 -1.43 -3.92 7.42
C HIS A 124 -0.46 -3.99 8.61
N SER A 125 0.13 -5.19 8.84
CA SER A 125 0.90 -5.57 10.02
C SER A 125 0.07 -5.61 11.33
N PHE A 126 0.60 -6.25 12.36
CA PHE A 126 -0.06 -6.23 13.66
C PHE A 126 0.24 -4.95 14.43
N SER A 127 1.52 -4.58 14.50
CA SER A 127 1.98 -3.48 15.34
C SER A 127 1.91 -2.11 14.67
N HIS A 128 2.01 -2.04 13.35
CA HIS A 128 2.21 -0.81 12.58
C HIS A 128 3.28 0.08 13.23
N HIS A 129 4.41 -0.54 13.59
CA HIS A 129 5.49 0.15 14.29
C HIS A 129 6.17 1.15 13.35
N TYR A 130 6.54 2.33 13.84
CA TYR A 130 7.17 3.38 13.01
C TYR A 130 8.53 2.97 12.40
N LEU A 131 9.22 1.98 13.00
CA LEU A 131 10.44 1.36 12.46
C LEU A 131 10.15 -0.03 11.86
N PHE A 132 8.92 -0.31 11.40
CA PHE A 132 8.57 -1.62 10.88
C PHE A 132 9.52 -2.07 9.75
N ASP A 133 9.85 -1.15 8.85
CA ASP A 133 10.75 -1.38 7.71
C ASP A 133 12.20 -1.70 8.10
N LEU A 134 12.62 -1.37 9.34
CA LEU A 134 13.93 -1.72 9.89
C LEU A 134 13.95 -3.07 10.65
N PHE A 135 12.81 -3.72 10.84
CA PHE A 135 12.77 -5.04 11.48
C PHE A 135 13.49 -6.09 10.63
N SER A 136 14.01 -7.13 11.30
CA SER A 136 14.46 -8.33 10.60
C SER A 136 13.27 -9.00 9.90
N SER A 137 13.53 -9.72 8.80
CA SER A 137 12.48 -10.44 8.07
C SER A 137 11.74 -11.46 8.92
N ARG A 138 12.36 -12.02 9.96
CA ARG A 138 11.71 -12.93 10.92
C ARG A 138 10.71 -12.17 11.78
N LYS A 139 11.13 -11.05 12.40
CA LYS A 139 10.26 -10.22 13.24
C LYS A 139 9.08 -9.64 12.44
N MET A 140 9.32 -9.22 11.18
CA MET A 140 8.23 -8.81 10.29
C MET A 140 7.25 -9.95 10.02
N LEU A 141 7.75 -11.15 9.74
CA LEU A 141 6.91 -12.31 9.47
C LEU A 141 6.04 -12.69 10.68
N ASP A 142 6.64 -12.70 11.86
CA ASP A 142 5.92 -12.98 13.11
C ASP A 142 4.80 -11.94 13.34
N ASP A 143 5.06 -10.66 13.06
CA ASP A 143 4.11 -9.56 13.17
C ASP A 143 2.94 -9.71 12.17
N LEU A 144 3.21 -10.01 10.90
CA LEU A 144 2.18 -10.25 9.89
C LEU A 144 1.34 -11.49 10.20
N GLN A 145 1.98 -12.59 10.61
CA GLN A 145 1.27 -13.82 10.98
C GLN A 145 0.42 -13.62 12.23
N HIS A 146 0.86 -12.79 13.17
CA HIS A 146 0.05 -12.44 14.35
C HIS A 146 -1.24 -11.73 13.92
N MET A 147 -1.15 -10.71 13.05
CA MET A 147 -2.34 -10.05 12.49
C MET A 147 -3.27 -11.06 11.79
N SER A 148 -2.73 -11.93 10.96
CA SER A 148 -3.52 -12.92 10.22
C SER A 148 -4.22 -13.91 11.16
N ARG A 149 -3.55 -14.37 12.25
CA ARG A 149 -4.18 -15.23 13.27
C ARG A 149 -5.32 -14.53 13.97
N VAL A 150 -5.10 -13.31 14.49
CA VAL A 150 -6.16 -12.55 15.18
C VAL A 150 -7.36 -12.30 14.24
N CYS A 151 -7.11 -11.94 12.99
CA CYS A 151 -8.18 -11.78 12.01
C CYS A 151 -8.95 -13.08 11.79
N LYS A 152 -8.25 -14.20 11.65
CA LYS A 152 -8.85 -15.53 11.47
C LYS A 152 -9.69 -15.96 12.67
N ASP A 153 -9.20 -15.72 13.89
CA ASP A 153 -9.91 -16.06 15.12
C ASP A 153 -11.24 -15.29 15.24
N ILE A 154 -11.28 -14.04 14.76
CA ILE A 154 -12.48 -13.19 14.81
C ILE A 154 -13.45 -13.49 13.66
N THR A 155 -12.94 -13.67 12.43
CA THR A 155 -13.74 -13.64 11.20
C THR A 155 -13.77 -14.96 10.43
N GLY A 156 -12.91 -15.90 10.79
CA GLY A 156 -12.73 -17.16 10.05
C GLY A 156 -11.84 -17.05 8.81
N VAL A 157 -11.39 -15.84 8.40
CA VAL A 157 -10.56 -15.64 7.21
C VAL A 157 -9.16 -15.15 7.54
N SER A 158 -8.16 -15.64 6.80
CA SER A 158 -6.74 -15.29 6.96
C SER A 158 -6.27 -14.45 5.77
N PRO A 159 -5.97 -13.14 5.97
CA PRO A 159 -5.60 -12.27 4.86
C PRO A 159 -4.27 -12.66 4.22
N ARG A 160 -4.27 -12.79 2.89
CA ARG A 160 -3.06 -12.94 2.05
C ARG A 160 -2.60 -11.63 1.43
N PHE A 161 -3.51 -10.69 1.19
CA PHE A 161 -3.14 -9.37 0.70
C PHE A 161 -2.52 -8.57 1.82
N PHE A 162 -1.31 -8.10 1.56
CA PHE A 162 -0.52 -7.32 2.52
C PHE A 162 -0.17 -5.96 1.92
N ARG A 163 -0.37 -4.90 2.66
CA ARG A 163 0.13 -3.56 2.32
C ARG A 163 1.20 -3.17 3.33
N PRO A 164 2.43 -2.86 2.85
CA PRO A 164 3.51 -2.45 3.76
C PRO A 164 3.14 -1.15 4.48
N PRO A 165 3.36 -1.05 5.80
CA PRO A 165 3.29 0.21 6.53
C PRO A 165 4.06 1.32 5.80
N TYR A 166 3.46 2.52 5.71
CA TYR A 166 4.03 3.68 5.00
C TYR A 166 4.29 3.48 3.50
N GLY A 167 4.02 2.30 2.94
CA GLY A 167 4.35 1.92 1.57
C GLY A 167 5.83 1.66 1.34
N VAL A 168 6.63 1.55 2.40
CA VAL A 168 8.07 1.33 2.30
C VAL A 168 8.38 -0.13 1.96
N THR A 169 9.25 -0.33 0.98
CA THR A 169 9.73 -1.67 0.59
C THR A 169 11.23 -1.76 0.68
N ASN A 170 11.75 -2.91 1.09
CA ASN A 170 13.18 -3.19 1.19
C ASN A 170 13.44 -4.71 1.06
N PRO A 171 14.70 -5.18 1.09
CA PRO A 171 15.02 -6.60 1.00
C PRO A 171 14.38 -7.46 2.11
N ASN A 172 14.24 -6.93 3.34
CA ASN A 172 13.62 -7.66 4.44
C ASN A 172 12.10 -7.79 4.24
N VAL A 173 11.41 -6.74 3.82
CA VAL A 173 9.98 -6.78 3.46
C VAL A 173 9.75 -7.79 2.33
N LYS A 174 10.59 -7.75 1.28
CA LYS A 174 10.52 -8.75 0.19
C LYS A 174 10.64 -10.18 0.71
N LYS A 175 11.66 -10.45 1.55
CA LYS A 175 11.90 -11.77 2.12
C LYS A 175 10.73 -12.23 3.00
N THR A 176 10.13 -11.32 3.74
CA THR A 176 8.94 -11.56 4.58
C THR A 176 7.74 -11.94 3.74
N VAL A 177 7.42 -11.15 2.74
CA VAL A 177 6.29 -11.37 1.82
C VAL A 177 6.40 -12.74 1.14
N LEU A 178 7.59 -13.07 0.59
CA LEU A 178 7.82 -14.36 -0.08
C LEU A 178 7.72 -15.54 0.87
N ARG A 179 8.26 -15.43 2.09
CA ARG A 179 8.23 -16.51 3.07
C ARG A 179 6.85 -16.74 3.67
N GLY A 180 6.09 -15.66 3.84
CA GLY A 180 4.74 -15.73 4.40
C GLY A 180 3.65 -16.04 3.39
N GLY A 181 3.97 -16.17 2.08
CA GLY A 181 2.97 -16.40 1.03
C GLY A 181 2.06 -15.20 0.77
N PHE A 182 2.44 -14.00 1.26
CA PHE A 182 1.65 -12.79 1.08
C PHE A 182 1.75 -12.23 -0.34
N ILE A 183 0.72 -11.48 -0.74
CA ILE A 183 0.67 -10.74 -2.00
C ILE A 183 0.75 -9.25 -1.66
N ALA A 184 1.82 -8.58 -2.09
CA ALA A 184 2.01 -7.17 -1.81
C ALA A 184 1.08 -6.30 -2.67
N ILE A 185 0.29 -5.46 -2.02
CA ILE A 185 -0.66 -4.53 -2.64
C ILE A 185 -0.21 -3.10 -2.35
N GLY A 186 0.01 -2.34 -3.41
CA GLY A 186 0.24 -0.91 -3.33
C GLY A 186 -0.99 -0.12 -3.78
N TRP A 187 -0.74 1.06 -4.35
CA TRP A 187 -1.75 1.96 -4.91
C TRP A 187 -1.22 2.71 -6.13
N SER A 188 -2.11 3.12 -7.00
CA SER A 188 -1.78 4.02 -8.11
C SER A 188 -2.27 5.45 -7.89
N ILE A 189 -3.26 5.63 -7.01
CA ILE A 189 -3.77 6.94 -6.60
C ILE A 189 -3.61 7.07 -5.09
N ARG A 190 -2.77 8.02 -4.64
CA ARG A 190 -2.64 8.40 -3.23
C ARG A 190 -3.48 9.65 -2.99
N SER A 191 -4.46 9.54 -2.10
CA SER A 191 -5.38 10.64 -1.76
C SER A 191 -4.69 11.80 -1.07
N TYR A 192 -3.79 11.50 -0.12
CA TYR A 192 -3.25 12.42 0.88
C TYR A 192 -4.31 12.97 1.85
N ASP A 193 -5.35 12.19 2.11
CA ASP A 193 -6.45 12.50 3.03
C ASP A 193 -6.00 12.66 4.49
N THR A 194 -4.84 12.14 4.86
CA THR A 194 -4.22 12.38 6.17
C THR A 194 -3.51 13.73 6.27
N VAL A 195 -3.26 14.42 5.15
CA VAL A 195 -2.50 15.69 5.07
C VAL A 195 -3.38 16.84 4.59
N ILE A 196 -4.18 16.62 3.53
CA ILE A 196 -5.08 17.63 2.97
C ILE A 196 -6.26 17.82 3.92
N ARG A 197 -6.51 19.06 4.35
CA ARG A 197 -7.59 19.42 5.26
C ARG A 197 -8.81 20.03 4.55
N ASN A 198 -8.65 20.46 3.30
CA ASN A 198 -9.73 21.05 2.51
C ASN A 198 -10.40 19.97 1.67
N GLU A 199 -11.71 19.76 1.88
CA GLU A 199 -12.53 18.72 1.21
C GLU A 199 -12.58 18.90 -0.30
N GLU A 200 -12.78 20.13 -0.79
CA GLU A 200 -12.84 20.41 -2.22
C GLU A 200 -11.52 20.10 -2.93
N ARG A 201 -10.40 20.48 -2.29
CA ARG A 201 -9.05 20.19 -2.80
C ARG A 201 -8.79 18.69 -2.84
N LEU A 202 -9.20 17.96 -1.78
CA LEU A 202 -9.06 16.52 -1.70
C LEU A 202 -9.87 15.83 -2.79
N LEU A 203 -11.14 16.18 -2.92
CA LEU A 203 -12.06 15.63 -3.91
C LEU A 203 -11.55 15.90 -5.34
N LYS A 204 -11.20 17.16 -5.65
CA LYS A 204 -10.65 17.55 -6.95
C LYS A 204 -9.39 16.75 -7.29
N LYS A 205 -8.46 16.61 -6.33
CA LYS A 205 -7.22 15.85 -6.50
C LYS A 205 -7.50 14.38 -6.85
N ILE A 206 -8.37 13.72 -6.09
CA ILE A 206 -8.69 12.31 -6.33
C ILE A 206 -9.37 12.14 -7.69
N LEU A 207 -10.41 12.92 -7.96
CA LEU A 207 -11.20 12.81 -9.19
C LEU A 207 -10.39 13.13 -10.45
N SER A 208 -9.42 14.05 -10.38
CA SER A 208 -8.52 14.36 -11.51
C SER A 208 -7.45 13.29 -11.74
N SER A 209 -7.22 12.42 -10.77
CA SER A 209 -6.20 11.34 -10.83
C SER A 209 -6.79 10.01 -11.30
N LEU A 210 -8.11 9.91 -11.52
CA LEU A 210 -8.75 8.65 -11.90
C LEU A 210 -8.19 8.09 -13.20
N LYS A 211 -7.91 6.78 -13.18
CA LYS A 211 -7.42 6.01 -14.33
C LYS A 211 -8.04 4.62 -14.29
N PRO A 212 -8.32 4.00 -15.45
CA PRO A 212 -8.75 2.61 -15.49
C PRO A 212 -7.83 1.66 -14.73
N GLY A 213 -8.42 0.76 -13.96
CA GLY A 213 -7.70 -0.23 -13.15
C GLY A 213 -6.96 0.33 -11.93
N ALA A 214 -7.24 1.57 -11.52
CA ALA A 214 -6.54 2.19 -10.39
C ALA A 214 -6.94 1.57 -9.04
N ILE A 215 -5.97 1.50 -8.12
CA ILE A 215 -6.19 1.27 -6.69
C ILE A 215 -6.05 2.62 -6.00
N LEU A 216 -7.13 3.09 -5.38
CA LEU A 216 -7.19 4.34 -4.63
C LEU A 216 -6.92 4.06 -3.14
N LEU A 217 -5.88 4.70 -2.60
CA LEU A 217 -5.55 4.68 -1.18
C LEU A 217 -6.25 5.82 -0.44
N LEU A 218 -7.01 5.45 0.59
CA LEU A 218 -7.66 6.28 1.58
C LEU A 218 -7.31 5.77 2.99
N HIS A 219 -7.72 6.48 4.05
CA HIS A 219 -7.56 6.03 5.43
C HIS A 219 -8.90 6.16 6.16
N ASP A 220 -9.36 5.08 6.79
CA ASP A 220 -10.61 5.09 7.56
C ASP A 220 -10.46 5.70 8.96
N THR A 221 -9.23 6.02 9.34
CA THR A 221 -8.90 6.83 10.51
C THR A 221 -9.10 8.34 10.29
N SER A 222 -9.24 8.77 9.04
CA SER A 222 -9.34 10.17 8.65
C SER A 222 -10.79 10.66 8.56
N GLU A 223 -11.16 11.67 9.33
CA GLU A 223 -12.51 12.23 9.34
C GLU A 223 -12.88 12.88 8.00
N ILE A 224 -11.95 13.59 7.37
CA ILE A 224 -12.18 14.21 6.07
C ILE A 224 -12.51 13.16 5.00
N THR A 225 -11.98 11.94 5.11
CA THR A 225 -12.30 10.83 4.22
C THR A 225 -13.78 10.48 4.32
N ALA A 226 -14.31 10.29 5.53
CA ALA A 226 -15.72 10.01 5.74
C ALA A 226 -16.63 11.14 5.22
N ASN A 227 -16.21 12.40 5.37
CA ASN A 227 -16.97 13.56 4.91
C ASN A 227 -17.04 13.68 3.39
N VAL A 228 -15.92 13.43 2.69
CA VAL A 228 -15.88 13.55 1.22
C VAL A 228 -16.38 12.30 0.51
N LEU A 229 -16.47 11.15 1.19
CA LEU A 229 -16.74 9.86 0.56
C LEU A 229 -18.05 9.84 -0.26
N PRO A 230 -19.21 10.36 0.20
CA PRO A 230 -20.43 10.36 -0.62
C PRO A 230 -20.24 11.10 -1.95
N ARG A 231 -19.62 12.27 -1.91
CA ARG A 231 -19.32 13.10 -3.09
C ARG A 231 -18.26 12.46 -3.99
N LEU A 232 -17.31 11.76 -3.41
CA LEU A 232 -16.30 11.00 -4.14
C LEU A 232 -16.95 9.85 -4.92
N LEU A 233 -17.83 9.07 -4.29
CA LEU A 233 -18.53 7.95 -4.94
C LEU A 233 -19.40 8.44 -6.11
N SER A 234 -20.14 9.52 -5.92
CA SER A 234 -20.90 10.17 -7.01
C SER A 234 -19.97 10.63 -8.13
N GLY A 235 -18.96 11.41 -7.80
CA GLY A 235 -18.02 11.96 -8.80
C GLY A 235 -17.22 10.91 -9.57
N VAL A 236 -17.01 9.71 -9.00
CA VAL A 236 -16.44 8.54 -9.68
C VAL A 236 -17.43 8.01 -10.72
N ARG A 237 -18.71 7.84 -10.34
CA ARG A 237 -19.78 7.38 -11.24
C ARG A 237 -20.03 8.37 -12.38
N ASP A 238 -20.09 9.68 -12.09
CA ASP A 238 -20.30 10.75 -13.08
C ASP A 238 -19.23 10.76 -14.18
N ARG A 239 -18.04 10.24 -13.89
CA ARG A 239 -16.94 10.06 -14.85
C ARG A 239 -17.00 8.72 -15.58
N GLY A 240 -18.05 7.94 -15.33
CA GLY A 240 -18.30 6.64 -15.95
C GLY A 240 -17.44 5.52 -15.36
N TYR A 241 -16.85 5.68 -14.15
CA TYR A 241 -16.13 4.61 -13.50
C TYR A 241 -17.05 3.77 -12.61
N ARG A 242 -16.79 2.44 -12.60
CA ARG A 242 -17.36 1.50 -11.64
C ARG A 242 -16.38 1.26 -10.50
N MET A 243 -16.86 1.07 -9.30
CA MET A 243 -16.07 0.64 -8.14
C MET A 243 -16.20 -0.87 -7.99
N ILE A 244 -15.09 -1.56 -8.00
CA ILE A 244 -15.03 -3.03 -7.92
C ILE A 244 -14.14 -3.39 -6.73
N ARG A 245 -14.54 -4.38 -5.94
CA ARG A 245 -13.71 -4.87 -4.82
C ARG A 245 -12.36 -5.35 -5.33
N LEU A 246 -11.30 -5.05 -4.61
CA LEU A 246 -9.92 -5.20 -5.04
C LEU A 246 -9.58 -6.61 -5.51
N ASP A 247 -9.96 -7.64 -4.77
CA ASP A 247 -9.70 -9.03 -5.12
C ASP A 247 -10.42 -9.47 -6.40
N LYS A 248 -11.68 -8.99 -6.58
CA LYS A 248 -12.45 -9.18 -7.82
C LYS A 248 -11.77 -8.47 -9.00
N MET A 249 -11.29 -7.25 -8.79
CA MET A 249 -10.55 -6.50 -9.80
C MET A 249 -9.24 -7.19 -10.21
N LEU A 250 -8.56 -7.83 -9.27
CA LEU A 250 -7.29 -8.54 -9.47
C LEU A 250 -7.50 -9.98 -9.97
N ASN A 251 -8.70 -10.52 -9.84
CA ASN A 251 -9.02 -11.95 -10.04
C ASN A 251 -8.08 -12.86 -9.20
N LEU A 252 -7.91 -12.52 -7.93
CA LEU A 252 -7.06 -13.23 -6.97
C LEU A 252 -7.85 -13.54 -5.69
N ASN A 253 -7.56 -14.70 -5.05
CA ASN A 253 -8.10 -15.00 -3.74
C ASN A 253 -7.38 -14.18 -2.67
N PRO A 254 -8.08 -13.32 -1.88
CA PRO A 254 -7.48 -12.48 -0.86
C PRO A 254 -7.20 -13.20 0.45
N TYR A 255 -7.64 -14.46 0.61
CA TYR A 255 -7.57 -15.25 1.84
C TYR A 255 -6.89 -16.60 1.60
N ASP A 256 -6.32 -17.20 2.67
CA ASP A 256 -5.85 -18.59 2.72
C ASP A 256 -6.99 -19.58 2.96
#